data_5cfa19d6caf555261652b185b153a57b
#
_entry.id   5cfa19d6caf555261652b185b153a57b
#
_cell.length_a   1.000
_cell.length_b   1.000
_cell.length_c   1.000
_cell.angle_alpha   90.00
_cell.angle_beta   90.00
_cell.angle_gamma   90.00
#
_symmetry.space_group_name_H-M   'P 1'
#
loop_
_entity.id
_entity.type
_entity.pdbx_description
1 polymer ?
#
loop_
_entity_poly.entity_id
_entity_poly.type
_entity_poly.pdbx_seq_one_letter_code
_entity_poly.pdbx_strand_id
1 'polypeptide(L)'
;MLNNLAIESGIKNIAKELEINLGPEHQEKRELDNKFYPQFPLRIQEEAARMAKNYTIFYALENSIRELISDVMKKHGDDWWGKKDYVPMIVKNNAEKNLQKEKEKGVTLRSDNMLDYTNFGELGEIIKNNWEDFADIRAIERILSGLNTLRASIAHCTPLAPDEELRLKLSLSDWFRQQE
;
A
#
# COMPACT_ATOMS: atom_id res chain seq x y z
N MET A 1 17.12 9.45 21.82
CA MET A 1 16.90 10.84 21.35
C MET A 1 18.17 11.48 20.76
N LEU A 2 19.33 11.42 21.39
CA LEU A 2 20.56 12.08 20.91
C LEU A 2 21.06 11.58 19.53
N ASN A 3 20.90 10.29 19.21
CA ASN A 3 21.37 9.73 17.93
C ASN A 3 20.60 10.23 16.70
N ASN A 4 19.29 10.48 16.80
CA ASN A 4 18.51 10.99 15.67
C ASN A 4 18.85 12.44 15.32
N LEU A 5 19.10 13.28 16.32
CA LEU A 5 19.52 14.68 16.13
C LEU A 5 20.89 14.77 15.44
N ALA A 6 21.82 13.86 15.77
CA ALA A 6 23.14 13.82 15.15
C ALA A 6 23.06 13.38 13.67
N ILE A 7 22.22 12.37 13.35
CA ILE A 7 21.99 11.91 11.99
C ILE A 7 21.29 12.98 11.15
N GLU A 8 20.28 13.65 11.69
CA GLU A 8 19.58 14.74 11.00
C GLU A 8 20.51 15.95 10.74
N SER A 9 21.38 16.27 11.69
CA SER A 9 22.39 17.30 11.51
C SER A 9 23.39 16.92 10.42
N GLY A 10 23.82 15.65 10.38
CA GLY A 10 24.69 15.12 9.35
C GLY A 10 24.07 15.20 7.95
N ILE A 11 22.80 14.81 7.82
CA ILE A 11 22.06 14.88 6.54
C ILE A 11 21.91 16.33 6.05
N LYS A 12 21.62 17.28 6.97
CA LYS A 12 21.53 18.70 6.62
C LYS A 12 22.86 19.26 6.14
N ASN A 13 23.97 18.86 6.77
CA ASN A 13 25.30 19.31 6.37
C ASN A 13 25.69 18.75 5.00
N ILE A 14 25.42 17.47 4.74
CA ILE A 14 25.67 16.82 3.44
C ILE A 14 24.78 17.45 2.36
N ALA A 15 23.51 17.70 2.63
CA ALA A 15 22.61 18.36 1.67
C ALA A 15 23.08 19.78 1.35
N LYS A 16 23.62 20.50 2.33
CA LYS A 16 24.19 21.85 2.15
C LYS A 16 25.50 21.82 1.35
N GLU A 17 26.37 20.85 1.63
CA GLU A 17 27.64 20.68 0.91
C GLU A 17 27.43 20.25 -0.56
N LEU A 18 26.40 19.46 -0.84
CA LEU A 18 26.08 18.98 -2.18
C LEU A 18 25.07 19.87 -2.92
N GLU A 19 24.70 21.03 -2.35
CA GLU A 19 23.67 21.94 -2.89
C GLU A 19 22.32 21.26 -3.21
N ILE A 20 21.98 20.18 -2.49
CA ILE A 20 20.73 19.44 -2.66
C ILE A 20 19.61 20.21 -1.94
N ASN A 21 18.65 20.72 -2.72
CA ASN A 21 17.45 21.35 -2.17
C ASN A 21 16.46 20.27 -1.72
N LEU A 22 16.30 20.13 -0.40
CA LEU A 22 15.35 19.17 0.21
C LEU A 22 13.88 19.61 0.06
N GLY A 23 13.62 20.75 -0.59
CA GLY A 23 12.28 21.25 -0.92
C GLY A 23 11.49 21.84 0.25
N PRO A 24 10.59 22.80 0.01
CA PRO A 24 9.74 23.41 1.06
C PRO A 24 8.79 22.42 1.74
N GLU A 25 8.30 21.41 1.02
CA GLU A 25 7.43 20.36 1.59
C GLU A 25 8.06 19.60 2.77
N HIS A 26 9.38 19.41 2.76
CA HIS A 26 10.10 18.78 3.86
C HIS A 26 10.21 19.67 5.11
N GLN A 27 10.20 20.99 4.92
CA GLN A 27 10.26 21.95 6.04
C GLN A 27 8.90 22.13 6.70
N GLU A 28 7.83 22.31 5.93
CA GLU A 28 6.45 22.44 6.45
C GLU A 28 5.96 21.17 7.15
N LYS A 29 6.23 20.00 6.61
CA LYS A 29 5.90 18.72 7.24
C LYS A 29 6.61 18.55 8.59
N ARG A 30 7.89 18.95 8.68
CA ARG A 30 8.65 18.92 9.94
C ARG A 30 8.12 19.89 10.99
N GLU A 31 7.64 21.06 10.58
CA GLU A 31 7.05 22.04 11.52
C GLU A 31 5.74 21.54 12.12
N LEU A 32 4.86 20.95 11.32
CA LEU A 32 3.61 20.35 11.78
C LEU A 32 3.88 19.14 12.69
N ASP A 33 4.78 18.25 12.30
CA ASP A 33 5.14 17.08 13.08
C ASP A 33 5.78 17.49 14.43
N ASN A 34 6.65 18.50 14.43
CA ASN A 34 7.30 18.98 15.66
C ASN A 34 6.36 19.75 16.58
N LYS A 35 5.33 20.40 16.06
CA LYS A 35 4.40 21.23 16.82
C LYS A 35 3.25 20.43 17.44
N PHE A 36 2.65 19.51 16.67
CA PHE A 36 1.42 18.85 17.07
C PHE A 36 1.61 17.38 17.46
N TYR A 37 2.49 16.65 16.80
CA TYR A 37 2.71 15.24 17.08
C TYR A 37 3.14 14.97 18.56
N PRO A 38 4.00 15.78 19.19
CA PRO A 38 4.34 15.59 20.59
C PRO A 38 3.18 15.77 21.59
N GLN A 39 2.03 16.30 21.14
CA GLN A 39 0.84 16.44 21.98
C GLN A 39 0.08 15.12 22.16
N PHE A 40 0.33 14.12 21.32
CA PHE A 40 -0.24 12.79 21.53
C PHE A 40 0.45 12.10 22.73
N PRO A 41 -0.28 11.26 23.50
CA PRO A 41 0.32 10.43 24.53
C PRO A 41 1.45 9.56 23.96
N LEU A 42 2.56 9.42 24.72
CA LEU A 42 3.75 8.68 24.29
C LEU A 42 3.42 7.27 23.78
N ARG A 43 2.52 6.57 24.46
CA ARG A 43 2.04 5.24 24.02
C ARG A 43 1.49 5.26 22.58
N ILE A 44 0.70 6.28 22.22
CA ILE A 44 0.14 6.41 20.87
C ILE A 44 1.24 6.69 19.86
N GLN A 45 2.21 7.53 20.20
CA GLN A 45 3.35 7.82 19.32
C GLN A 45 4.19 6.56 19.05
N GLU A 46 4.45 5.75 20.07
CA GLU A 46 5.20 4.49 19.96
C GLU A 46 4.45 3.45 19.11
N GLU A 47 3.14 3.30 19.35
CA GLU A 47 2.28 2.43 18.54
C GLU A 47 2.25 2.89 17.07
N ALA A 48 2.07 4.18 16.81
CA ALA A 48 2.06 4.73 15.46
C ALA A 48 3.39 4.52 14.74
N ALA A 49 4.52 4.73 15.43
CA ALA A 49 5.85 4.48 14.86
C ALA A 49 6.09 3.00 14.51
N ARG A 50 5.54 2.07 15.31
CA ARG A 50 5.58 0.64 15.03
C ARG A 50 4.69 0.29 13.83
N MET A 51 3.45 0.79 13.82
CA MET A 51 2.48 0.54 12.74
C MET A 51 2.90 1.16 11.41
N ALA A 52 3.60 2.29 11.41
CA ALA A 52 4.13 2.90 10.20
C ALA A 52 5.04 1.95 9.41
N LYS A 53 5.84 1.12 10.09
CA LYS A 53 6.69 0.11 9.43
C LYS A 53 5.84 -0.98 8.76
N ASN A 54 4.80 -1.44 9.43
CA ASN A 54 3.89 -2.45 8.89
C ASN A 54 3.07 -1.90 7.72
N TYR A 55 2.63 -0.65 7.83
CA TYR A 55 1.96 0.06 6.74
C TYR A 55 2.86 0.17 5.50
N THR A 56 4.14 0.52 5.66
CA THR A 56 5.09 0.62 4.55
C THR A 56 5.22 -0.71 3.79
N ILE A 57 5.34 -1.82 4.52
CA ILE A 57 5.42 -3.15 3.92
C ILE A 57 4.12 -3.47 3.18
N PHE A 58 2.98 -3.26 3.84
CA PHE A 58 1.68 -3.58 3.27
C PHE A 58 1.37 -2.73 2.04
N TYR A 59 1.67 -1.43 2.09
CA TYR A 59 1.52 -0.51 0.96
C TYR A 59 2.33 -0.98 -0.26
N ALA A 60 3.61 -1.30 -0.07
CA ALA A 60 4.45 -1.79 -1.14
C ALA A 60 3.91 -3.10 -1.73
N LEU A 61 3.46 -4.02 -0.88
CA LEU A 61 2.92 -5.32 -1.27
C LEU A 61 1.62 -5.17 -2.08
N GLU A 62 0.67 -4.36 -1.60
CA GLU A 62 -0.60 -4.13 -2.29
C GLU A 62 -0.39 -3.50 -3.67
N ASN A 63 0.55 -2.54 -3.79
CA ASN A 63 0.87 -1.94 -5.08
C ASN A 63 1.61 -2.91 -6.01
N SER A 64 2.53 -3.73 -5.51
CA SER A 64 3.17 -4.79 -6.30
C SER A 64 2.16 -5.81 -6.84
N ILE A 65 1.12 -6.13 -6.08
CA ILE A 65 0.02 -7.00 -6.54
C ILE A 65 -0.77 -6.31 -7.67
N ARG A 66 -1.06 -5.00 -7.56
CA ARG A 66 -1.72 -4.24 -8.62
C ARG A 66 -0.88 -4.20 -9.90
N GLU A 67 0.41 -3.97 -9.78
CA GLU A 67 1.34 -3.98 -10.91
C GLU A 67 1.37 -5.36 -11.57
N LEU A 68 1.48 -6.45 -10.81
CA LEU A 68 1.43 -7.81 -11.34
C LEU A 68 0.14 -8.06 -12.12
N ILE A 69 -1.02 -7.71 -11.54
CA ILE A 69 -2.31 -7.87 -12.24
C ILE A 69 -2.31 -7.07 -13.54
N SER A 70 -1.91 -5.82 -13.50
CA SER A 70 -1.86 -4.94 -14.67
C SER A 70 -0.98 -5.53 -15.77
N ASP A 71 0.22 -6.00 -15.41
CA ASP A 71 1.19 -6.53 -16.38
C ASP A 71 0.74 -7.87 -16.99
N VAL A 72 0.23 -8.77 -16.16
CA VAL A 72 -0.32 -10.05 -16.63
C VAL A 72 -1.51 -9.84 -17.55
N MET A 73 -2.42 -8.92 -17.20
CA MET A 73 -3.64 -8.69 -17.95
C MET A 73 -3.45 -7.87 -19.24
N LYS A 74 -2.34 -7.15 -19.40
CA LYS A 74 -1.98 -6.44 -20.64
C LYS A 74 -1.96 -7.33 -21.88
N LYS A 75 -1.70 -8.63 -21.73
CA LYS A 75 -1.76 -9.59 -22.85
C LYS A 75 -3.14 -9.67 -23.50
N HIS A 76 -4.18 -9.29 -22.76
CA HIS A 76 -5.56 -9.22 -23.27
C HIS A 76 -5.90 -7.86 -23.90
N GLY A 77 -4.93 -6.94 -24.00
CA GLY A 77 -5.05 -5.58 -24.52
C GLY A 77 -5.15 -4.54 -23.41
N ASP A 78 -4.80 -3.29 -23.71
CA ASP A 78 -4.80 -2.19 -22.74
C ASP A 78 -6.21 -1.88 -22.17
N ASP A 79 -7.25 -2.28 -22.89
CA ASP A 79 -8.65 -2.13 -22.52
C ASP A 79 -9.23 -3.32 -21.75
N TRP A 80 -8.39 -4.24 -21.24
CA TRP A 80 -8.82 -5.48 -20.58
C TRP A 80 -9.84 -5.27 -19.47
N TRP A 81 -9.72 -4.18 -18.70
CA TRP A 81 -10.67 -3.86 -17.63
C TRP A 81 -12.11 -3.72 -18.12
N GLY A 82 -12.30 -3.12 -19.30
CA GLY A 82 -13.62 -2.93 -19.92
C GLY A 82 -14.24 -4.21 -20.47
N LYS A 83 -13.43 -5.21 -20.82
CA LYS A 83 -13.90 -6.45 -21.43
C LYS A 83 -14.71 -7.30 -20.45
N LYS A 84 -15.63 -8.11 -21.01
CA LYS A 84 -16.71 -8.71 -20.21
C LYS A 84 -16.23 -9.70 -19.16
N ASP A 85 -15.26 -10.53 -19.46
CA ASP A 85 -15.01 -11.75 -18.69
C ASP A 85 -13.76 -11.67 -17.79
N TYR A 86 -12.97 -10.58 -17.85
CA TYR A 86 -11.72 -10.46 -17.11
C TYR A 86 -11.88 -9.88 -15.69
N VAL A 87 -12.90 -9.07 -15.46
CA VAL A 87 -13.15 -8.49 -14.13
C VAL A 87 -14.56 -8.85 -13.69
N PRO A 88 -14.75 -9.50 -12.54
CA PRO A 88 -16.06 -9.79 -12.01
C PRO A 88 -16.94 -8.53 -11.92
N MET A 89 -18.20 -8.63 -12.32
CA MET A 89 -19.11 -7.48 -12.36
C MET A 89 -19.25 -6.77 -11.03
N ILE A 90 -19.22 -7.52 -9.94
CA ILE A 90 -19.28 -6.95 -8.59
C ILE A 90 -18.06 -6.05 -8.30
N VAL A 91 -16.87 -6.44 -8.76
CA VAL A 91 -15.64 -5.66 -8.62
C VAL A 91 -15.72 -4.38 -9.44
N LYS A 92 -16.17 -4.47 -10.71
CA LYS A 92 -16.39 -3.28 -11.56
C LYS A 92 -17.34 -2.30 -10.91
N ASN A 93 -18.48 -2.77 -10.45
CA ASN A 93 -19.49 -1.92 -9.80
C ASN A 93 -18.97 -1.24 -8.53
N ASN A 94 -18.16 -1.94 -7.74
CA ASN A 94 -17.58 -1.38 -6.53
C ASN A 94 -16.50 -0.33 -6.85
N ALA A 95 -15.63 -0.59 -7.83
CA ALA A 95 -14.64 0.36 -8.28
C ALA A 95 -15.30 1.64 -8.83
N GLU A 96 -16.33 1.52 -9.66
CA GLU A 96 -17.11 2.65 -10.18
C GLU A 96 -17.77 3.46 -9.06
N LYS A 97 -18.38 2.78 -8.05
CA LYS A 97 -18.93 3.45 -6.87
C LYS A 97 -17.87 4.23 -6.08
N ASN A 98 -16.67 3.67 -5.93
CA ASN A 98 -15.58 4.34 -5.23
C ASN A 98 -15.11 5.58 -5.99
N LEU A 99 -14.92 5.48 -7.31
CA LEU A 99 -14.61 6.62 -8.18
C LEU A 99 -15.71 7.71 -8.10
N GLN A 100 -16.97 7.29 -8.19
CA GLN A 100 -18.10 8.23 -8.15
C GLN A 100 -18.17 8.97 -6.80
N LYS A 101 -17.94 8.28 -5.68
CA LYS A 101 -17.86 8.90 -4.36
C LYS A 101 -16.78 9.98 -4.26
N GLU A 102 -15.61 9.77 -4.88
CA GLU A 102 -14.55 10.77 -4.90
C GLU A 102 -14.94 11.99 -5.73
N LYS A 103 -15.54 11.76 -6.90
CA LYS A 103 -16.08 12.85 -7.75
C LYS A 103 -17.14 13.69 -7.01
N GLU A 104 -18.08 13.04 -6.36
CA GLU A 104 -19.17 13.72 -5.61
C GLU A 104 -18.64 14.54 -4.43
N LYS A 105 -17.57 14.07 -3.79
CA LYS A 105 -16.95 14.79 -2.68
C LYS A 105 -16.00 15.91 -3.12
N GLY A 106 -15.71 16.01 -4.41
CA GLY A 106 -14.81 17.03 -4.95
C GLY A 106 -13.35 16.86 -4.47
N VAL A 107 -12.97 15.66 -4.06
CA VAL A 107 -11.56 15.36 -3.70
C VAL A 107 -10.76 15.04 -4.95
N THR A 108 -9.45 15.22 -4.87
CA THR A 108 -8.53 14.81 -5.93
C THR A 108 -8.67 13.31 -6.19
N LEU A 109 -8.92 12.94 -7.44
CA LEU A 109 -9.02 11.54 -7.83
C LEU A 109 -7.68 10.83 -7.58
N ARG A 110 -7.74 9.62 -7.04
CA ARG A 110 -6.53 8.85 -6.70
C ARG A 110 -5.76 8.36 -7.92
N SER A 111 -6.45 8.10 -9.05
CA SER A 111 -5.86 7.56 -10.26
C SER A 111 -6.83 7.63 -11.44
N ASP A 112 -6.28 7.52 -12.66
CA ASP A 112 -7.05 7.26 -13.88
C ASP A 112 -7.27 5.77 -14.14
N ASN A 113 -6.61 4.90 -13.38
CA ASN A 113 -6.71 3.44 -13.50
C ASN A 113 -7.79 2.89 -12.56
N MET A 114 -8.79 2.20 -13.12
CA MET A 114 -9.90 1.62 -12.36
C MET A 114 -9.44 0.55 -11.35
N LEU A 115 -8.32 -0.11 -11.58
CA LEU A 115 -7.75 -1.08 -10.64
C LEU A 115 -7.39 -0.44 -9.29
N ASP A 116 -7.05 0.85 -9.27
CA ASP A 116 -6.72 1.57 -8.04
C ASP A 116 -7.95 1.88 -7.17
N TYR A 117 -9.14 1.74 -7.73
CA TYR A 117 -10.42 1.89 -7.01
C TYR A 117 -10.92 0.58 -6.39
N THR A 118 -10.20 -0.53 -6.59
CA THR A 118 -10.49 -1.81 -5.95
C THR A 118 -9.90 -1.89 -4.55
N ASN A 119 -10.51 -2.70 -3.70
CA ASN A 119 -9.94 -3.08 -2.42
C ASN A 119 -9.07 -4.34 -2.54
N PHE A 120 -8.30 -4.63 -1.48
CA PHE A 120 -7.36 -5.75 -1.47
C PHE A 120 -8.02 -7.11 -1.78
N GLY A 121 -9.22 -7.37 -1.23
CA GLY A 121 -9.95 -8.62 -1.49
C GLY A 121 -10.37 -8.75 -2.96
N GLU A 122 -10.73 -7.63 -3.59
CA GLU A 122 -11.12 -7.58 -5.00
C GLU A 122 -9.96 -7.85 -5.95
N LEU A 123 -8.72 -7.53 -5.57
CA LEU A 123 -7.52 -7.94 -6.32
C LEU A 123 -7.43 -9.46 -6.37
N GLY A 124 -7.70 -10.14 -5.25
CA GLY A 124 -7.76 -11.61 -5.20
C GLY A 124 -8.86 -12.20 -6.09
N GLU A 125 -10.02 -11.57 -6.15
CA GLU A 125 -11.11 -12.01 -7.03
C GLU A 125 -10.77 -11.85 -8.52
N ILE A 126 -10.05 -10.79 -8.91
CA ILE A 126 -9.56 -10.62 -10.28
C ILE A 126 -8.56 -11.72 -10.64
N ILE A 127 -7.59 -11.99 -9.78
CA ILE A 127 -6.60 -13.06 -9.99
C ILE A 127 -7.28 -14.42 -10.12
N LYS A 128 -8.21 -14.72 -9.22
CA LYS A 128 -8.96 -15.97 -9.22
C LYS A 128 -9.81 -16.15 -10.49
N ASN A 129 -10.43 -15.06 -10.95
CA ASN A 129 -11.23 -15.08 -12.18
C ASN A 129 -10.39 -15.36 -13.44
N ASN A 130 -9.09 -15.04 -13.40
CA ASN A 130 -8.16 -15.20 -14.52
C ASN A 130 -7.03 -16.19 -14.17
N TRP A 131 -7.34 -17.21 -13.40
CA TRP A 131 -6.35 -18.13 -12.80
C TRP A 131 -5.39 -18.75 -13.83
N GLU A 132 -5.81 -18.96 -15.07
CA GLU A 132 -5.00 -19.52 -16.16
C GLU A 132 -3.86 -18.58 -16.58
N ASP A 133 -3.99 -17.32 -16.25
CA ASP A 133 -3.05 -16.27 -16.63
C ASP A 133 -1.91 -16.10 -15.60
N PHE A 134 -2.12 -16.60 -14.40
CA PHE A 134 -1.17 -16.46 -13.29
C PHE A 134 -0.43 -17.77 -13.02
N ALA A 135 0.89 -17.68 -12.82
CA ALA A 135 1.66 -18.81 -12.33
C ALA A 135 1.25 -19.13 -10.88
N ASP A 136 1.40 -20.35 -10.44
CA ASP A 136 1.08 -20.85 -9.09
C ASP A 136 -0.07 -20.12 -8.35
N ILE A 137 -1.27 -20.18 -8.91
CA ILE A 137 -2.48 -19.58 -8.36
C ILE A 137 -2.72 -19.97 -6.88
N ARG A 138 -2.39 -21.20 -6.49
CA ARG A 138 -2.63 -21.68 -5.11
C ARG A 138 -1.74 -20.98 -4.09
N ALA A 139 -0.49 -20.71 -4.46
CA ALA A 139 0.42 -19.96 -3.61
C ALA A 139 -0.03 -18.50 -3.50
N ILE A 140 -0.41 -17.87 -4.61
CA ILE A 140 -0.93 -16.50 -4.65
C ILE A 140 -2.19 -16.38 -3.78
N GLU A 141 -3.19 -17.26 -3.95
CA GLU A 141 -4.42 -17.24 -3.14
C GLU A 141 -4.14 -17.37 -1.63
N ARG A 142 -3.22 -18.25 -1.24
CA ARG A 142 -2.84 -18.43 0.16
C ARG A 142 -2.20 -17.17 0.74
N ILE A 143 -1.29 -16.53 0.00
CA ILE A 143 -0.64 -15.28 0.40
C ILE A 143 -1.69 -14.18 0.54
N LEU A 144 -2.55 -13.98 -0.46
CA LEU A 144 -3.59 -12.96 -0.45
C LEU A 144 -4.59 -13.15 0.69
N SER A 145 -5.03 -14.39 0.95
CA SER A 145 -5.93 -14.70 2.05
C SER A 145 -5.32 -14.35 3.42
N GLY A 146 -4.06 -14.72 3.64
CA GLY A 146 -3.33 -14.37 4.85
C GLY A 146 -3.18 -12.86 5.04
N LEU A 147 -2.81 -12.16 3.99
CA LEU A 147 -2.63 -10.70 3.99
C LEU A 147 -3.95 -9.94 4.20
N ASN A 148 -5.06 -10.42 3.65
CA ASN A 148 -6.35 -9.75 3.80
C ASN A 148 -6.81 -9.68 5.26
N THR A 149 -6.45 -10.68 6.06
CA THR A 149 -6.71 -10.67 7.52
C THR A 149 -5.89 -9.59 8.21
N LEU A 150 -4.60 -9.47 7.90
CA LEU A 150 -3.70 -8.46 8.50
C LEU A 150 -4.03 -7.03 8.04
N ARG A 151 -4.48 -6.89 6.79
CA ARG A 151 -4.90 -5.62 6.22
C ARG A 151 -6.00 -4.94 7.04
N ALA A 152 -6.94 -5.70 7.57
CA ALA A 152 -8.05 -5.14 8.36
C ALA A 152 -7.51 -4.39 9.59
N SER A 153 -6.59 -4.98 10.35
CA SER A 153 -5.95 -4.33 11.50
C SER A 153 -5.19 -3.07 11.09
N ILE A 154 -4.41 -3.13 10.00
CA ILE A 154 -3.65 -1.96 9.51
C ILE A 154 -4.59 -0.83 9.08
N ALA A 155 -5.63 -1.15 8.31
CA ALA A 155 -6.58 -0.15 7.79
C ALA A 155 -7.45 0.48 8.88
N HIS A 156 -7.70 -0.23 9.98
CA HIS A 156 -8.49 0.26 11.11
C HIS A 156 -7.63 0.79 12.26
N CYS A 157 -6.33 1.04 12.02
CA CYS A 157 -5.40 1.57 13.02
C CYS A 157 -5.33 0.73 14.29
N THR A 158 -5.49 -0.60 14.17
CA THR A 158 -5.35 -1.55 15.28
C THR A 158 -3.93 -2.11 15.27
N PRO A 159 -3.19 -2.08 16.40
CA PRO A 159 -1.86 -2.63 16.46
C PRO A 159 -1.82 -4.13 16.13
N LEU A 160 -0.85 -4.51 15.29
CA LEU A 160 -0.56 -5.92 15.03
C LEU A 160 0.15 -6.54 16.24
N ALA A 161 -0.20 -7.79 16.56
CA ALA A 161 0.55 -8.59 17.51
C ALA A 161 1.93 -8.98 16.91
N PRO A 162 2.95 -9.30 17.74
CA PRO A 162 4.29 -9.65 17.23
C PRO A 162 4.30 -10.82 16.23
N ASP A 163 3.45 -11.81 16.41
CA ASP A 163 3.31 -12.94 15.49
C ASP A 163 2.64 -12.54 14.16
N GLU A 164 1.73 -11.58 14.18
CA GLU A 164 1.11 -11.00 12.99
C GLU A 164 2.10 -10.16 12.19
N GLU A 165 2.96 -9.40 12.85
CA GLU A 165 4.08 -8.68 12.19
C GLU A 165 5.04 -9.65 11.52
N LEU A 166 5.34 -10.78 12.16
CA LEU A 166 6.16 -11.83 11.56
C LEU A 166 5.48 -12.44 10.33
N ARG A 167 4.17 -12.73 10.41
CA ARG A 167 3.39 -13.25 9.27
C ARG A 167 3.39 -12.29 8.09
N LEU A 168 3.27 -10.99 8.34
CA LEU A 168 3.37 -9.98 7.28
C LEU A 168 4.72 -10.05 6.55
N LYS A 169 5.82 -10.15 7.29
CA LYS A 169 7.17 -10.27 6.72
C LYS A 169 7.38 -11.58 5.95
N LEU A 170 6.84 -12.69 6.46
CA LEU A 170 6.89 -13.98 5.77
C LEU A 170 6.07 -13.94 4.47
N SER A 171 4.87 -13.34 4.50
CA SER A 171 4.07 -13.16 3.29
C SER A 171 4.77 -12.31 2.23
N LEU A 172 5.53 -11.29 2.62
CA LEU A 172 6.38 -10.52 1.72
C LEU A 172 7.46 -11.40 1.07
N SER A 173 8.15 -12.22 1.87
CA SER A 173 9.16 -13.15 1.35
C SER A 173 8.55 -14.19 0.40
N ASP A 174 7.39 -14.74 0.76
CA ASP A 174 6.69 -15.72 -0.07
C ASP A 174 6.19 -15.09 -1.38
N TRP A 175 5.74 -13.83 -1.33
CA TRP A 175 5.33 -13.08 -2.51
C TRP A 175 6.45 -12.96 -3.54
N PHE A 176 7.64 -12.55 -3.13
CA PHE A 176 8.77 -12.40 -4.06
C PHE A 176 9.26 -13.74 -4.61
N ARG A 177 9.22 -14.81 -3.83
CA ARG A 177 9.54 -16.17 -4.33
C ARG A 177 8.59 -16.67 -5.42
N GLN A 178 7.39 -16.14 -5.49
CA GLN A 178 6.42 -16.50 -6.55
C GLN A 178 6.69 -15.77 -7.87
N GLN A 179 7.55 -14.75 -7.85
CA GLN A 179 7.87 -13.95 -9.04
C GLN A 179 9.22 -14.32 -9.66
N GLU A 180 10.00 -15.19 -9.01
CA GLU A 180 11.26 -15.76 -9.53
C GLU A 180 10.97 -16.95 -10.46
#